data_6398a23931a36e44303efa8e1e30ff95
#
_entry.id   6398a23931a36e44303efa8e1e30ff95
#
_cell.length_a   1.000
_cell.length_b   1.000
_cell.length_c   1.000
_cell.angle_alpha   90.00
_cell.angle_beta   90.00
_cell.angle_gamma   90.00
#
_symmetry.space_group_name_H-M   'P 1'
#
loop_
_entity.id
_entity.type
_entity.pdbx_description
1 polymer ?
#
loop_
_entity_poly.entity_id
_entity_poly.type
_entity_poly.pdbx_seq_one_letter_code
_entity_poly.pdbx_strand_id
1 'polypeptide(L)'
;PYTELFEAAIVPILEKQGYNLTCVETPELLVADQLLNSGEVDVNVEQHTAYAESFNANNDGDLVPISPIPTVPAGVYSVNHSSLDEISDGAKVAVPNDASNTARCYLMLQKIGWITLDPDVDPSSVTQDDIIENPYNIEFTEMKSLTIPAAIQDFDYVAITGSVVYNAGIDASTALANEDIMDHLVLQVVVKEENKDTDWAKAIVDAYHSDEFKQYMAENNDGLWWIPEELR
;
A
#
# COMPACT_ATOMS: atom_id res chain seq x y z
N PRO A 1 -1.11 -0.56 10.01
CA PRO A 1 -2.54 -0.94 10.15
C PRO A 1 -2.77 -2.41 9.84
N TYR A 2 -2.02 -3.01 8.89
CA TYR A 2 -2.26 -4.38 8.43
C TYR A 2 -1.93 -5.44 9.47
N THR A 3 -0.80 -5.31 10.19
CA THR A 3 -0.46 -6.17 11.34
C THR A 3 -1.53 -6.06 12.42
N GLU A 4 -1.97 -4.86 12.75
CA GLU A 4 -3.03 -4.63 13.74
C GLU A 4 -4.37 -5.26 13.31
N LEU A 5 -4.74 -5.13 12.03
CA LEU A 5 -5.93 -5.80 11.47
C LEU A 5 -5.78 -7.32 11.57
N PHE A 6 -4.63 -7.86 11.21
CA PHE A 6 -4.34 -9.29 11.28
C PHE A 6 -4.45 -9.82 12.71
N GLU A 7 -3.84 -9.14 13.67
CA GLU A 7 -3.88 -9.51 15.09
C GLU A 7 -5.29 -9.43 15.66
N ALA A 8 -6.05 -8.38 15.31
CA ALA A 8 -7.38 -8.18 15.88
C ALA A 8 -8.45 -9.07 15.26
N ALA A 9 -8.36 -9.37 13.95
CA ALA A 9 -9.42 -10.05 13.22
C ALA A 9 -9.07 -11.48 12.79
N ILE A 10 -7.80 -11.74 12.41
CA ILE A 10 -7.42 -13.03 11.83
C ILE A 10 -6.84 -13.98 12.89
N VAL A 11 -5.95 -13.50 13.75
CA VAL A 11 -5.34 -14.31 14.82
C VAL A 11 -6.38 -15.04 15.65
N PRO A 12 -7.47 -14.40 16.15
CA PRO A 12 -8.48 -15.11 16.96
C PRO A 12 -9.18 -16.24 16.22
N ILE A 13 -9.36 -16.12 14.89
CA ILE A 13 -9.96 -17.15 14.05
C ILE A 13 -9.03 -18.35 13.94
N LEU A 14 -7.74 -18.10 13.71
CA LEU A 14 -6.73 -19.14 13.55
C LEU A 14 -6.43 -19.86 14.88
N GLU A 15 -6.39 -19.13 16.00
CA GLU A 15 -6.20 -19.72 17.34
C GLU A 15 -7.31 -20.72 17.70
N LYS A 16 -8.57 -20.45 17.32
CA LYS A 16 -9.69 -21.40 17.49
C LYS A 16 -9.48 -22.70 16.69
N GLN A 17 -8.68 -22.65 15.63
CA GLN A 17 -8.31 -23.81 14.83
C GLN A 17 -7.04 -24.52 15.35
N GLY A 18 -6.42 -23.99 16.41
CA GLY A 18 -5.23 -24.58 17.06
C GLY A 18 -3.91 -24.07 16.54
N TYR A 19 -3.89 -23.04 15.71
CA TYR A 19 -2.66 -22.36 15.30
C TYR A 19 -2.17 -21.44 16.42
N ASN A 20 -0.84 -21.31 16.51
CA ASN A 20 -0.18 -20.34 17.40
C ASN A 20 0.64 -19.38 16.55
N LEU A 21 0.30 -18.09 16.61
CA LEU A 21 0.87 -17.07 15.75
C LEU A 21 1.72 -16.10 16.56
N THR A 22 2.77 -15.61 15.92
CA THR A 22 3.60 -14.51 16.44
C THR A 22 3.73 -13.47 15.34
N CYS A 23 3.29 -12.24 15.60
CA CYS A 23 3.47 -11.14 14.67
C CYS A 23 4.83 -10.48 14.90
N VAL A 24 5.48 -10.11 13.81
CA VAL A 24 6.78 -9.43 13.78
C VAL A 24 6.60 -8.14 13.01
N GLU A 25 6.74 -7.01 13.68
CA GLU A 25 6.73 -5.70 13.04
C GLU A 25 8.13 -5.38 12.49
N THR A 26 8.17 -4.83 11.29
CA THR A 26 9.39 -4.39 10.64
C THR A 26 9.30 -2.92 10.25
N PRO A 27 10.44 -2.18 10.27
CA PRO A 27 10.43 -0.75 9.97
C PRO A 27 10.28 -0.44 8.48
N GLU A 28 10.55 -1.40 7.60
CA GLU A 28 10.55 -1.22 6.14
C GLU A 28 10.01 -2.47 5.44
N LEU A 29 9.24 -2.28 4.36
CA LEU A 29 8.70 -3.38 3.54
C LEU A 29 9.79 -4.32 3.01
N LEU A 30 10.92 -3.76 2.57
CA LEU A 30 12.04 -4.55 2.09
C LEU A 30 12.55 -5.54 3.14
N VAL A 31 12.58 -5.13 4.41
CA VAL A 31 13.00 -6.01 5.53
C VAL A 31 11.98 -7.13 5.74
N ALA A 32 10.68 -6.82 5.67
CA ALA A 32 9.63 -7.83 5.79
C ALA A 32 9.76 -8.91 4.70
N ASP A 33 10.02 -8.52 3.45
CA ASP A 33 10.20 -9.45 2.35
C ASP A 33 11.50 -10.25 2.44
N GLN A 34 12.58 -9.66 2.94
CA GLN A 34 13.82 -10.38 3.21
C GLN A 34 13.64 -11.47 4.27
N LEU A 35 12.90 -11.18 5.34
CA LEU A 35 12.56 -12.16 6.39
C LEU A 35 11.68 -13.28 5.84
N LEU A 36 10.69 -12.95 5.01
CA LEU A 36 9.84 -13.93 4.36
C LEU A 36 10.64 -14.81 3.39
N ASN A 37 11.46 -14.20 2.54
CA ASN A 37 12.27 -14.92 1.56
C ASN A 37 13.32 -15.83 2.22
N SER A 38 13.89 -15.42 3.37
CA SER A 38 14.82 -16.25 4.15
C SER A 38 14.13 -17.35 4.96
N GLY A 39 12.82 -17.31 5.11
CA GLY A 39 12.05 -18.24 5.94
C GLY A 39 12.13 -17.96 7.44
N GLU A 40 12.52 -16.76 7.84
CA GLU A 40 12.48 -16.30 9.24
C GLU A 40 11.06 -15.93 9.68
N VAL A 41 10.19 -15.55 8.72
CA VAL A 41 8.73 -15.45 8.89
C VAL A 41 8.04 -16.28 7.81
N ASP A 42 6.80 -16.69 8.05
CA ASP A 42 6.04 -17.60 7.18
C ASP A 42 5.12 -16.86 6.22
N VAL A 43 4.68 -15.64 6.57
CA VAL A 43 3.68 -14.86 5.84
C VAL A 43 3.92 -13.36 5.99
N ASN A 44 3.66 -12.60 4.93
CA ASN A 44 3.61 -11.14 4.91
C ASN A 44 2.21 -10.68 4.51
N VAL A 45 1.64 -9.69 5.20
CA VAL A 45 0.31 -9.11 4.94
C VAL A 45 0.37 -7.59 4.71
N GLU A 46 1.52 -7.07 4.31
CA GLU A 46 1.75 -5.63 4.19
C GLU A 46 2.17 -5.17 2.79
N GLN A 47 2.03 -6.03 1.77
CA GLN A 47 2.44 -5.69 0.42
C GLN A 47 1.39 -6.05 -0.63
N HIS A 48 1.42 -5.34 -1.74
CA HIS A 48 0.63 -5.63 -2.92
C HIS A 48 1.43 -6.43 -3.97
N THR A 49 0.73 -7.01 -4.93
CA THR A 49 1.32 -7.87 -5.96
C THR A 49 2.52 -7.22 -6.67
N ALA A 50 2.38 -5.95 -7.11
CA ALA A 50 3.48 -5.26 -7.81
C ALA A 50 4.75 -5.12 -6.96
N TYR A 51 4.63 -4.96 -5.62
CA TYR A 51 5.79 -4.89 -4.74
C TYR A 51 6.48 -6.26 -4.62
N ALA A 52 5.70 -7.35 -4.43
CA ALA A 52 6.24 -8.71 -4.36
C ALA A 52 6.96 -9.11 -5.67
N GLU A 53 6.39 -8.76 -6.82
CA GLU A 53 7.00 -9.00 -8.14
C GLU A 53 8.31 -8.22 -8.30
N SER A 54 8.33 -6.95 -7.90
CA SER A 54 9.55 -6.12 -7.91
C SER A 54 10.63 -6.67 -6.97
N PHE A 55 10.24 -7.13 -5.77
CA PHE A 55 11.16 -7.79 -4.86
C PHE A 55 11.77 -9.04 -5.49
N ASN A 56 10.95 -9.94 -6.03
CA ASN A 56 11.40 -11.18 -6.67
C ASN A 56 12.40 -10.90 -7.79
N ALA A 57 12.09 -9.92 -8.64
CA ALA A 57 12.95 -9.57 -9.77
C ALA A 57 14.34 -9.05 -9.35
N ASN A 58 14.43 -8.37 -8.21
CA ASN A 58 15.66 -7.73 -7.75
C ASN A 58 16.44 -8.54 -6.71
N ASN A 59 15.83 -9.56 -6.09
CA ASN A 59 16.42 -10.30 -4.97
C ASN A 59 16.45 -11.81 -5.14
N ASP A 60 16.20 -12.31 -6.37
CA ASP A 60 16.07 -13.75 -6.64
C ASP A 60 15.06 -14.42 -5.68
N GLY A 61 13.93 -13.74 -5.46
CA GLY A 61 12.87 -14.16 -4.56
C GLY A 61 11.84 -15.07 -5.24
N ASP A 62 11.07 -15.76 -4.40
CA ASP A 62 9.97 -16.67 -4.81
C ASP A 62 8.66 -16.36 -4.07
N LEU A 63 8.44 -15.09 -3.72
CA LEU A 63 7.25 -14.65 -3.01
C LEU A 63 6.03 -14.67 -3.91
N VAL A 64 4.91 -15.22 -3.41
CA VAL A 64 3.66 -15.33 -4.17
C VAL A 64 2.46 -14.80 -3.38
N PRO A 65 1.64 -13.93 -3.98
CA PRO A 65 0.34 -13.55 -3.45
C PRO A 65 -0.63 -14.73 -3.49
N ILE A 66 -1.40 -14.95 -2.42
CA ILE A 66 -2.37 -16.06 -2.33
C ILE A 66 -3.79 -15.62 -2.02
N SER A 67 -4.01 -14.41 -1.53
CA SER A 67 -5.35 -13.85 -1.29
C SER A 67 -5.28 -12.33 -1.14
N PRO A 68 -6.19 -11.56 -1.79
CA PRO A 68 -6.29 -10.15 -1.50
C PRO A 68 -6.81 -9.90 -0.08
N ILE A 69 -6.43 -8.74 0.47
CA ILE A 69 -6.86 -8.28 1.79
C ILE A 69 -7.33 -6.83 1.72
N PRO A 70 -8.06 -6.31 2.73
CA PRO A 70 -8.42 -4.91 2.78
C PRO A 70 -7.19 -4.00 2.61
N THR A 71 -7.35 -2.94 1.83
CA THR A 71 -6.26 -2.04 1.42
C THR A 71 -6.57 -0.62 1.87
N VAL A 72 -5.57 0.08 2.41
CA VAL A 72 -5.70 1.51 2.69
C VAL A 72 -5.22 2.29 1.47
N PRO A 73 -6.10 3.13 0.85
CA PRO A 73 -5.75 3.88 -0.35
C PRO A 73 -4.59 4.85 -0.14
N ALA A 74 -3.78 5.06 -1.19
CA ALA A 74 -2.88 6.19 -1.25
C ALA A 74 -3.67 7.48 -1.45
N GLY A 75 -3.13 8.62 -0.98
CA GLY A 75 -3.79 9.90 -1.09
C GLY A 75 -2.83 11.07 -1.28
N VAL A 76 -3.39 12.20 -1.71
CA VAL A 76 -2.71 13.49 -1.74
C VAL A 76 -3.07 14.27 -0.47
N TYR A 77 -2.08 14.73 0.24
CA TYR A 77 -2.22 15.47 1.50
C TYR A 77 -1.47 16.80 1.44
N SER A 78 -1.92 17.75 2.25
CA SER A 78 -1.22 19.00 2.46
C SER A 78 -1.50 19.55 3.87
N VAL A 79 -0.52 20.24 4.44
CA VAL A 79 -0.70 21.07 5.64
C VAL A 79 -0.73 22.56 5.30
N ASN A 80 -0.38 22.91 4.05
CA ASN A 80 -0.28 24.28 3.57
C ASN A 80 -1.49 24.69 2.72
N HIS A 81 -2.23 23.71 2.17
CA HIS A 81 -3.38 23.94 1.29
C HIS A 81 -4.58 23.10 1.72
N SER A 82 -5.77 23.60 1.45
CA SER A 82 -7.05 22.94 1.78
C SER A 82 -7.77 22.34 0.56
N SER A 83 -7.27 22.59 -0.64
CA SER A 83 -7.85 22.15 -1.90
C SER A 83 -6.78 21.86 -2.95
N LEU A 84 -7.08 20.96 -3.88
CA LEU A 84 -6.24 20.69 -5.06
C LEU A 84 -6.20 21.89 -6.02
N ASP A 85 -7.23 22.74 -6.01
CA ASP A 85 -7.32 23.93 -6.87
C ASP A 85 -6.36 25.05 -6.45
N GLU A 86 -5.74 24.94 -5.27
CA GLU A 86 -4.73 25.89 -4.77
C GLU A 86 -3.33 25.62 -5.34
N ILE A 87 -3.17 24.60 -6.20
CA ILE A 87 -1.88 24.32 -6.84
C ILE A 87 -1.42 25.52 -7.67
N SER A 88 -0.15 25.87 -7.53
CA SER A 88 0.46 27.00 -8.24
C SER A 88 1.65 26.56 -9.09
N ASP A 89 2.10 27.45 -9.97
CA ASP A 89 3.30 27.25 -10.77
C ASP A 89 4.53 27.04 -9.88
N GLY A 90 5.30 25.99 -10.14
CA GLY A 90 6.47 25.61 -9.35
C GLY A 90 6.13 24.93 -8.01
N ALA A 91 4.91 24.42 -7.81
CA ALA A 91 4.53 23.70 -6.60
C ALA A 91 5.46 22.51 -6.32
N LYS A 92 5.84 22.33 -5.07
CA LYS A 92 6.70 21.22 -4.61
C LYS A 92 5.86 20.06 -4.15
N VAL A 93 6.08 18.88 -4.73
CA VAL A 93 5.36 17.66 -4.40
C VAL A 93 6.32 16.54 -4.06
N ALA A 94 6.18 15.95 -2.85
CA ALA A 94 6.91 14.74 -2.48
C ALA A 94 6.13 13.49 -2.87
N VAL A 95 6.88 12.47 -3.36
CA VAL A 95 6.36 11.15 -3.69
C VAL A 95 7.32 10.07 -3.15
N PRO A 96 6.88 8.80 -2.97
CA PRO A 96 7.77 7.69 -2.65
C PRO A 96 8.90 7.51 -3.67
N ASN A 97 9.99 6.87 -3.26
CA ASN A 97 11.12 6.55 -4.14
C ASN A 97 11.30 5.05 -4.41
N ASP A 98 10.39 4.21 -3.95
CA ASP A 98 10.32 2.81 -4.39
C ASP A 98 9.45 2.70 -5.64
N ALA A 99 9.88 1.89 -6.60
CA ALA A 99 9.35 1.89 -7.96
C ALA A 99 7.82 1.74 -8.03
N SER A 100 7.25 0.78 -7.28
CA SER A 100 5.81 0.51 -7.35
C SER A 100 4.95 1.61 -6.72
N ASN A 101 5.35 2.17 -5.58
CA ASN A 101 4.61 3.27 -4.95
C ASN A 101 4.86 4.61 -5.63
N THR A 102 6.03 4.82 -6.26
CA THR A 102 6.29 5.95 -7.15
C THR A 102 5.31 5.97 -8.31
N ALA A 103 5.21 4.85 -9.05
CA ALA A 103 4.27 4.68 -10.16
C ALA A 103 2.82 4.93 -9.73
N ARG A 104 2.41 4.34 -8.61
CA ARG A 104 1.10 4.51 -7.99
C ARG A 104 0.76 5.98 -7.72
N CYS A 105 1.72 6.75 -7.18
CA CYS A 105 1.52 8.16 -6.90
C CYS A 105 1.43 9.00 -8.18
N TYR A 106 2.25 8.77 -9.20
CA TYR A 106 2.16 9.50 -10.47
C TYR A 106 0.84 9.21 -11.19
N LEU A 107 0.33 7.99 -11.17
CA LEU A 107 -0.99 7.66 -11.71
C LEU A 107 -2.12 8.43 -10.99
N MET A 108 -2.04 8.56 -9.68
CA MET A 108 -2.99 9.36 -8.90
C MET A 108 -2.88 10.85 -9.27
N LEU A 109 -1.68 11.40 -9.45
CA LEU A 109 -1.47 12.78 -9.87
C LEU A 109 -1.98 13.05 -11.29
N GLN A 110 -1.86 12.07 -12.19
CA GLN A 110 -2.52 12.13 -13.51
C GLN A 110 -4.05 12.14 -13.39
N LYS A 111 -4.61 11.25 -12.55
CA LYS A 111 -6.07 11.19 -12.32
C LYS A 111 -6.65 12.54 -11.88
N ILE A 112 -5.95 13.28 -11.04
CA ILE A 112 -6.39 14.62 -10.59
C ILE A 112 -6.05 15.75 -11.58
N GLY A 113 -5.43 15.43 -12.74
CA GLY A 113 -5.16 16.37 -13.82
C GLY A 113 -3.94 17.28 -13.60
N TRP A 114 -3.04 16.91 -12.69
CA TRP A 114 -1.83 17.71 -12.42
C TRP A 114 -0.70 17.40 -13.39
N ILE A 115 -0.66 16.22 -13.96
CA ILE A 115 0.30 15.77 -14.96
C ILE A 115 -0.39 14.94 -16.04
N THR A 116 0.28 14.76 -17.18
CA THR A 116 -0.07 13.75 -18.18
C THR A 116 1.11 12.81 -18.34
N LEU A 117 0.85 11.51 -18.26
CA LEU A 117 1.85 10.45 -18.47
C LEU A 117 1.83 9.97 -19.91
N ASP A 118 2.93 9.40 -20.38
CA ASP A 118 3.00 8.71 -21.66
C ASP A 118 1.94 7.58 -21.68
N PRO A 119 1.02 7.56 -22.67
CA PRO A 119 -0.05 6.56 -22.73
C PRO A 119 0.46 5.15 -23.03
N ASP A 120 1.69 5.00 -23.51
CA ASP A 120 2.30 3.71 -23.82
C ASP A 120 3.11 3.13 -22.65
N VAL A 121 3.26 3.85 -21.52
CA VAL A 121 3.96 3.36 -20.35
C VAL A 121 3.15 2.27 -19.62
N ASP A 122 3.86 1.26 -19.11
CA ASP A 122 3.24 0.27 -18.22
C ASP A 122 2.87 0.94 -16.87
N PRO A 123 1.59 0.93 -16.48
CA PRO A 123 1.15 1.56 -15.23
C PRO A 123 1.88 1.08 -13.97
N SER A 124 2.44 -0.13 -13.98
CA SER A 124 3.17 -0.69 -12.83
C SER A 124 4.60 -0.16 -12.68
N SER A 125 5.13 0.54 -13.70
CA SER A 125 6.53 0.97 -13.76
C SER A 125 6.72 2.45 -14.09
N VAL A 126 5.68 3.26 -13.96
CA VAL A 126 5.71 4.72 -14.22
C VAL A 126 6.78 5.40 -13.37
N THR A 127 7.56 6.25 -14.02
CA THR A 127 8.61 7.09 -13.41
C THR A 127 8.37 8.56 -13.73
N GLN A 128 9.16 9.46 -13.15
CA GLN A 128 9.11 10.88 -13.48
C GLN A 128 9.43 11.17 -14.96
N ASP A 129 10.26 10.32 -15.58
CA ASP A 129 10.64 10.49 -17.00
C ASP A 129 9.49 10.24 -17.98
N ASP A 130 8.43 9.57 -17.52
CA ASP A 130 7.23 9.29 -18.30
C ASP A 130 6.20 10.43 -18.29
N ILE A 131 6.50 11.53 -17.57
CA ILE A 131 5.64 12.73 -17.54
C ILE A 131 5.85 13.52 -18.83
N ILE A 132 4.82 13.53 -19.71
CA ILE A 132 4.85 14.26 -20.99
C ILE A 132 4.27 15.68 -20.89
N GLU A 133 3.40 15.95 -19.88
CA GLU A 133 2.90 17.29 -19.59
C GLU A 133 2.93 17.54 -18.07
N ASN A 134 3.42 18.70 -17.70
CA ASN A 134 3.45 19.20 -16.33
C ASN A 134 3.04 20.68 -16.33
N PRO A 135 1.72 20.97 -16.48
CA PRO A 135 1.22 22.33 -16.72
C PRO A 135 1.47 23.31 -15.57
N TYR A 136 1.73 22.81 -14.36
CA TYR A 136 2.03 23.62 -13.18
C TYR A 136 3.52 23.68 -12.86
N ASN A 137 4.40 23.16 -13.73
CA ASN A 137 5.82 23.06 -13.49
C ASN A 137 6.16 22.49 -12.11
N ILE A 138 5.42 21.45 -11.69
CA ILE A 138 5.59 20.80 -10.38
C ILE A 138 7.03 20.31 -10.23
N GLU A 139 7.65 20.67 -9.10
CA GLU A 139 8.95 20.18 -8.68
C GLU A 139 8.77 18.91 -7.82
N PHE A 140 9.02 17.74 -8.40
CA PHE A 140 8.92 16.48 -7.70
C PHE A 140 10.17 16.17 -6.88
N THR A 141 9.94 15.63 -5.68
CA THR A 141 11.00 15.07 -4.82
C THR A 141 10.63 13.63 -4.47
N GLU A 142 11.38 12.69 -5.03
CA GLU A 142 11.28 11.29 -4.67
C GLU A 142 12.09 11.02 -3.40
N MET A 143 11.45 10.48 -2.37
CA MET A 143 12.09 10.21 -1.08
C MET A 143 11.51 8.97 -0.38
N LYS A 144 12.22 8.45 0.61
CA LYS A 144 11.73 7.30 1.37
C LYS A 144 10.34 7.55 1.94
N SER A 145 9.39 6.67 1.64
CA SER A 145 7.97 6.80 2.01
C SER A 145 7.77 7.19 3.48
N LEU A 146 8.44 6.50 4.41
CA LEU A 146 8.32 6.75 5.86
C LEU A 146 8.89 8.11 6.31
N THR A 147 9.67 8.80 5.46
CA THR A 147 10.23 10.12 5.78
C THR A 147 9.36 11.28 5.29
N ILE A 148 8.45 11.03 4.36
CA ILE A 148 7.56 12.06 3.78
C ILE A 148 6.73 12.78 4.85
N PRO A 149 6.06 12.09 5.80
CA PRO A 149 5.27 12.76 6.82
C PRO A 149 6.05 13.76 7.67
N ALA A 150 7.31 13.46 8.00
CA ALA A 150 8.15 14.35 8.78
C ALA A 150 8.55 15.63 8.02
N ALA A 151 8.57 15.57 6.69
CA ALA A 151 8.92 16.67 5.79
C ALA A 151 7.67 17.37 5.18
N ILE A 152 6.45 17.00 5.56
CA ILE A 152 5.21 17.47 4.92
C ILE A 152 5.09 19.01 4.87
N GLN A 153 5.66 19.71 5.84
CA GLN A 153 5.63 21.19 5.90
C GLN A 153 6.54 21.87 4.85
N ASP A 154 7.50 21.13 4.27
CA ASP A 154 8.47 21.65 3.30
C ASP A 154 7.92 21.56 1.87
N PHE A 155 6.76 20.92 1.68
CA PHE A 155 6.10 20.70 0.40
C PHE A 155 4.74 21.38 0.35
N ASP A 156 4.30 21.76 -0.85
CA ASP A 156 2.94 22.23 -1.07
C ASP A 156 1.96 21.07 -0.93
N TYR A 157 2.31 19.90 -1.46
CA TYR A 157 1.54 18.66 -1.35
C TYR A 157 2.47 17.45 -1.22
N VAL A 158 1.94 16.38 -0.67
CA VAL A 158 2.59 15.07 -0.66
C VAL A 158 1.63 13.99 -1.18
N ALA A 159 2.13 13.09 -2.00
CA ALA A 159 1.41 11.90 -2.44
C ALA A 159 2.00 10.69 -1.73
N ILE A 160 1.27 10.05 -0.84
CA ILE A 160 1.76 8.99 0.04
C ILE A 160 0.78 7.84 0.19
N THR A 161 1.31 6.66 0.47
CA THR A 161 0.52 5.45 0.69
C THR A 161 -0.22 5.49 2.02
N GLY A 162 -1.39 4.83 2.08
CA GLY A 162 -2.25 4.88 3.25
C GLY A 162 -1.63 4.30 4.53
N SER A 163 -0.78 3.26 4.41
CA SER A 163 -0.05 2.72 5.57
C SER A 163 0.90 3.75 6.20
N VAL A 164 1.56 4.56 5.36
CA VAL A 164 2.43 5.65 5.83
C VAL A 164 1.64 6.75 6.52
N VAL A 165 0.47 7.11 5.97
CA VAL A 165 -0.48 8.05 6.57
C VAL A 165 -0.91 7.58 7.96
N TYR A 166 -1.34 6.32 8.04
CA TYR A 166 -1.77 5.70 9.29
C TYR A 166 -0.66 5.69 10.35
N ASN A 167 0.52 5.18 9.98
CA ASN A 167 1.66 5.08 10.90
C ASN A 167 2.16 6.45 11.39
N ALA A 168 1.98 7.50 10.59
CA ALA A 168 2.32 8.87 10.98
C ALA A 168 1.24 9.55 11.83
N GLY A 169 0.08 8.90 12.05
CA GLY A 169 -1.05 9.50 12.76
C GLY A 169 -1.73 10.64 12.01
N ILE A 170 -1.58 10.68 10.68
CA ILE A 170 -2.28 11.64 9.84
C ILE A 170 -3.73 11.15 9.66
N ASP A 171 -4.69 12.04 9.85
CA ASP A 171 -6.10 11.72 9.62
C ASP A 171 -6.36 11.48 8.13
N ALA A 172 -6.68 10.23 7.76
CA ALA A 172 -6.94 9.83 6.38
C ALA A 172 -8.11 10.60 5.74
N SER A 173 -9.05 11.10 6.54
CA SER A 173 -10.18 11.93 6.06
C SER A 173 -9.75 13.30 5.53
N THR A 174 -8.51 13.72 5.81
CA THR A 174 -7.93 14.97 5.29
C THR A 174 -7.32 14.82 3.90
N ALA A 175 -7.38 13.63 3.30
CA ALA A 175 -6.94 13.44 1.93
C ALA A 175 -7.69 14.36 0.97
N LEU A 176 -6.95 15.12 0.17
CA LEU A 176 -7.51 15.99 -0.87
C LEU A 176 -7.93 15.19 -2.11
N ALA A 177 -7.29 14.05 -2.33
CA ALA A 177 -7.66 13.04 -3.31
C ALA A 177 -7.19 11.67 -2.86
N ASN A 178 -7.88 10.63 -3.34
CA ASN A 178 -7.46 9.23 -3.18
C ASN A 178 -7.27 8.59 -4.55
N GLU A 179 -6.42 7.57 -4.60
CA GLU A 179 -6.24 6.77 -5.80
C GLU A 179 -7.49 5.95 -6.14
N ASP A 180 -7.52 5.42 -7.37
CA ASP A 180 -8.33 4.25 -7.71
C ASP A 180 -7.45 3.03 -7.54
N ILE A 181 -7.82 2.13 -6.62
CA ILE A 181 -7.01 0.94 -6.34
C ILE A 181 -7.11 0.00 -7.55
N MET A 182 -5.98 -0.21 -8.21
CA MET A 182 -5.86 -1.17 -9.30
C MET A 182 -5.55 -2.56 -8.76
N ASP A 183 -5.92 -3.62 -9.49
CA ASP A 183 -5.79 -5.01 -9.03
C ASP A 183 -4.38 -5.36 -8.52
N HIS A 184 -3.32 -4.91 -9.20
CA HIS A 184 -1.92 -5.17 -8.81
C HIS A 184 -1.46 -4.37 -7.56
N LEU A 185 -2.28 -3.39 -7.11
CA LEU A 185 -2.03 -2.57 -5.91
C LEU A 185 -2.89 -2.98 -4.71
N VAL A 186 -3.77 -3.97 -4.88
CA VAL A 186 -4.49 -4.57 -3.77
C VAL A 186 -3.51 -5.33 -2.89
N LEU A 187 -3.57 -5.08 -1.59
CA LEU A 187 -2.73 -5.77 -0.61
C LEU A 187 -3.07 -7.26 -0.58
N GLN A 188 -2.07 -8.06 -0.27
CA GLN A 188 -2.16 -9.52 -0.38
C GLN A 188 -1.65 -10.21 0.89
N VAL A 189 -2.17 -11.39 1.14
CA VAL A 189 -1.43 -12.40 1.90
C VAL A 189 -0.36 -12.94 0.97
N VAL A 190 0.90 -12.79 1.36
CA VAL A 190 2.05 -13.23 0.57
C VAL A 190 2.84 -14.26 1.34
N VAL A 191 3.19 -15.33 0.66
CA VAL A 191 3.99 -16.45 1.20
C VAL A 191 5.09 -16.83 0.21
N LYS A 192 6.00 -17.71 0.59
CA LYS A 192 6.91 -18.35 -0.37
C LYS A 192 6.14 -19.33 -1.25
N GLU A 193 6.57 -19.49 -2.51
CA GLU A 193 5.96 -20.42 -3.48
C GLU A 193 5.77 -21.84 -2.92
N GLU A 194 6.75 -22.35 -2.16
CA GLU A 194 6.69 -23.67 -1.53
C GLU A 194 5.58 -23.82 -0.48
N ASN A 195 5.11 -22.70 0.09
CA ASN A 195 4.14 -22.67 1.20
C ASN A 195 2.70 -22.42 0.76
N LYS A 196 2.46 -22.01 -0.50
CA LYS A 196 1.14 -21.54 -0.97
C LYS A 196 0.00 -22.56 -0.80
N ASP A 197 0.32 -23.85 -0.84
CA ASP A 197 -0.65 -24.95 -0.77
C ASP A 197 -0.70 -25.62 0.61
N THR A 198 0.02 -25.12 1.60
CA THR A 198 0.02 -25.65 2.96
C THR A 198 -1.32 -25.45 3.67
N ASP A 199 -1.60 -26.28 4.66
CA ASP A 199 -2.84 -26.19 5.42
C ASP A 199 -2.95 -24.87 6.20
N TRP A 200 -1.84 -24.35 6.73
CA TRP A 200 -1.83 -23.08 7.44
C TRP A 200 -2.03 -21.89 6.50
N ALA A 201 -1.45 -21.90 5.29
CA ALA A 201 -1.67 -20.84 4.31
C ALA A 201 -3.13 -20.78 3.87
N LYS A 202 -3.74 -21.93 3.61
CA LYS A 202 -5.18 -22.05 3.32
C LYS A 202 -6.04 -21.57 4.48
N ALA A 203 -5.66 -21.90 5.72
CA ALA A 203 -6.41 -21.45 6.90
C ALA A 203 -6.39 -19.91 7.03
N ILE A 204 -5.29 -19.23 6.68
CA ILE A 204 -5.21 -17.76 6.64
C ILE A 204 -6.17 -17.20 5.58
N VAL A 205 -6.15 -17.76 4.36
CA VAL A 205 -7.08 -17.36 3.28
C VAL A 205 -8.52 -17.54 3.73
N ASP A 206 -8.88 -18.72 4.27
CA ASP A 206 -10.22 -19.02 4.76
C ASP A 206 -10.65 -18.08 5.89
N ALA A 207 -9.72 -17.66 6.74
CA ALA A 207 -9.99 -16.70 7.82
C ALA A 207 -10.40 -15.33 7.26
N TYR A 208 -9.72 -14.80 6.24
CA TYR A 208 -10.09 -13.55 5.56
C TYR A 208 -11.45 -13.65 4.84
N HIS A 209 -11.84 -14.83 4.34
CA HIS A 209 -13.12 -15.06 3.68
C HIS A 209 -14.26 -15.40 4.64
N SER A 210 -14.00 -15.57 5.95
CA SER A 210 -14.97 -16.00 6.93
C SER A 210 -16.04 -14.95 7.24
N ASP A 211 -17.22 -15.40 7.66
CA ASP A 211 -18.28 -14.50 8.14
C ASP A 211 -17.83 -13.70 9.39
N GLU A 212 -16.96 -14.29 10.22
CA GLU A 212 -16.38 -13.62 11.40
C GLU A 212 -15.55 -12.42 11.01
N PHE A 213 -14.69 -12.56 9.98
CA PHE A 213 -13.91 -11.44 9.45
C PHE A 213 -14.80 -10.37 8.79
N LYS A 214 -15.78 -10.76 8.00
CA LYS A 214 -16.75 -9.84 7.38
C LYS A 214 -17.51 -9.02 8.43
N GLN A 215 -17.94 -9.67 9.50
CA GLN A 215 -18.59 -8.98 10.62
C GLN A 215 -17.62 -8.01 11.30
N TYR A 216 -16.39 -8.42 11.56
CA TYR A 216 -15.36 -7.55 12.15
C TYR A 216 -15.17 -6.28 11.29
N MET A 217 -15.03 -6.43 9.98
CA MET A 217 -14.85 -5.29 9.06
C MET A 217 -16.10 -4.40 9.01
N ALA A 218 -17.28 -4.95 9.06
CA ALA A 218 -18.53 -4.17 9.09
C ALA A 218 -18.67 -3.32 10.36
N GLU A 219 -18.11 -3.77 11.47
CA GLU A 219 -18.17 -3.09 12.78
C GLU A 219 -16.99 -2.11 12.99
N ASN A 220 -15.85 -2.31 12.30
CA ASN A 220 -14.60 -1.59 12.59
C ASN A 220 -14.03 -0.83 11.37
N ASN A 221 -14.70 -0.82 10.22
CA ASN A 221 -14.26 -0.04 9.07
C ASN A 221 -14.84 1.39 9.14
N ASP A 222 -14.11 2.31 9.75
CA ASP A 222 -14.46 3.73 9.85
C ASP A 222 -14.19 4.51 8.54
N GLY A 223 -14.22 3.84 7.38
CA GLY A 223 -13.93 4.43 6.07
C GLY A 223 -12.45 4.43 5.70
N LEU A 224 -11.59 3.85 6.53
CA LEU A 224 -10.16 3.71 6.27
C LEU A 224 -9.86 2.67 5.16
N TRP A 225 -10.63 1.56 5.16
CA TRP A 225 -10.33 0.40 4.34
C TRP A 225 -11.18 0.34 3.07
N TRP A 226 -10.53 0.23 1.94
CA TRP A 226 -11.16 -0.34 0.76
C TRP A 226 -11.14 -1.87 0.86
N ILE A 227 -12.31 -2.50 0.74
CA ILE A 227 -12.46 -3.95 0.90
C ILE A 227 -12.65 -4.57 -0.48
N PRO A 228 -11.82 -5.56 -0.89
CA PRO A 228 -12.01 -6.33 -2.11
C PRO A 228 -13.42 -6.93 -2.20
N GLU A 229 -13.97 -7.02 -3.41
CA GLU A 229 -15.35 -7.47 -3.63
C GLU A 229 -15.59 -8.88 -3.05
N GLU A 230 -14.61 -9.76 -3.18
CA GLU A 230 -14.65 -11.15 -2.70
C GLU A 230 -14.63 -11.28 -1.16
N LEU A 231 -14.25 -10.23 -0.44
CA LEU A 231 -14.23 -10.17 1.03
C LEU A 231 -15.43 -9.41 1.62
N ARG A 232 -16.38 -8.96 0.80
CA ARG A 232 -17.58 -8.24 1.24
C ARG A 232 -18.72 -9.17 1.64
#